data_1ad1904a8b178f9aa9419f82edef43b4
#
_entry.id   1ad1904a8b178f9aa9419f82edef43b4
#
_cell.length_a   1.000
_cell.length_b   1.000
_cell.length_c   1.000
_cell.angle_alpha   90.00
_cell.angle_beta   90.00
_cell.angle_gamma   90.00
#
_symmetry.space_group_name_H-M   'P 1'
#
loop_
_entity.id
_entity.type
_entity.pdbx_description
1 polymer ?
#
loop_
_entity_poly.entity_id
_entity_poly.type
_entity_poly.pdbx_seq_one_letter_code
_entity_poly.pdbx_strand_id
1 'polypeptide(L)'
;KINEKSIGSLRYNDFDEKIKTERSPILMDIITLINTLVSGLLNAEEKFLEHLDSFTTFEETVSSLSNQMAADFIGLALTNADQMIRDSGIRKGSYTVQRSRQRTLISIVGDITFTHTLYKDQTGKSRCLLDELMHLPDRERFTAAAEAKLLNEAEVHSYQHAAESIKTNGQTITKTTVMNKVHSIEKEIPEMEEPPKEKKACEYLYIEADEDHIHRQKAGKEQGCFIGKLVYLFEGKEEICNGRRKLISPFYFGGLYAGSDQNTALWESVDAYIRQHYDLDVLKCVYINSDGGSWIRAAVNYVGKSRLVADRFHLMKYINRVARYTLDEEGVTKGRFYKYIYKNKLLAAKKLLTRIRNHCEGSDRAVEDCRTYLVGNWEYIQRAFHDKHVLGCSAEGHVSSVLSERMSSRPMGWSETGSDRMCKLRCFIRNYGREKVIDLVNYRRERRSEERRVGK
;
A
#
# COMPACT_ATOMS: atom_id res chain seq x y z
N LYS A 1 -12.65 36.55 3.58
CA LYS A 1 -11.73 36.26 2.42
C LYS A 1 -10.39 36.85 2.78
N ILE A 2 -9.61 36.17 3.60
CA ILE A 2 -8.21 36.51 3.86
C ILE A 2 -7.43 35.80 2.77
N ASN A 3 -6.69 36.62 2.03
CA ASN A 3 -5.98 36.31 0.82
C ASN A 3 -5.03 35.12 1.06
N GLU A 4 -5.30 33.94 0.46
CA GLU A 4 -4.44 32.73 0.48
C GLU A 4 -3.02 33.01 -0.03
N LYS A 5 -2.81 34.15 -0.68
CA LYS A 5 -1.50 34.64 -1.14
C LYS A 5 -0.56 35.10 -0.02
N SER A 6 -1.05 35.40 1.19
CA SER A 6 -0.20 35.97 2.26
C SER A 6 0.55 34.92 3.10
N ILE A 7 0.13 33.65 3.13
CA ILE A 7 0.82 32.60 3.88
C ILE A 7 1.75 31.79 2.98
N GLY A 8 1.41 31.65 1.69
CA GLY A 8 2.24 30.93 0.70
C GLY A 8 3.39 31.74 0.08
N SER A 9 3.49 33.05 0.37
CA SER A 9 4.50 33.93 -0.21
C SER A 9 5.57 34.40 0.79
N LEU A 10 5.80 33.66 1.86
CA LEU A 10 7.06 33.78 2.59
C LEU A 10 8.18 33.30 1.68
N ARG A 11 8.57 34.17 0.74
CA ARG A 11 9.73 33.92 -0.13
C ARG A 11 10.97 33.93 0.74
N TYR A 12 11.83 32.98 0.51
CA TYR A 12 13.16 32.78 1.07
C TYR A 12 13.97 34.09 1.21
N ASN A 13 13.71 35.07 0.39
CA ASN A 13 14.45 36.34 0.33
C ASN A 13 14.15 37.33 1.46
N ASP A 14 12.97 37.30 2.09
CA ASP A 14 12.65 38.17 3.24
C ASP A 14 13.28 37.64 4.56
N PHE A 15 13.76 36.40 4.52
CA PHE A 15 14.45 35.74 5.63
C PHE A 15 15.96 36.03 5.67
N ASP A 16 16.60 36.32 4.52
CA ASP A 16 18.06 36.38 4.40
C ASP A 16 18.69 37.58 5.14
N GLU A 17 18.03 38.75 5.21
CA GLU A 17 18.61 39.90 5.89
C GLU A 17 18.51 39.85 7.42
N LYS A 18 17.44 39.26 7.97
CA LYS A 18 17.30 39.08 9.42
C LYS A 18 18.14 37.93 10.01
N ILE A 19 18.37 36.89 9.24
CA ILE A 19 19.23 35.76 9.65
C ILE A 19 20.65 36.20 9.96
N LYS A 20 21.14 37.27 9.32
CA LYS A 20 22.52 37.74 9.50
C LYS A 20 22.77 38.44 10.84
N THR A 21 21.75 39.00 11.47
CA THR A 21 21.93 39.82 12.71
C THR A 21 21.58 39.08 14.00
N GLU A 22 20.79 37.97 13.95
CA GLU A 22 20.34 37.24 15.14
C GLU A 22 21.01 35.84 15.30
N ARG A 23 22.12 35.58 14.60
CA ARG A 23 22.81 34.27 14.61
C ARG A 23 23.54 33.93 15.94
N SER A 24 23.75 34.86 16.84
CA SER A 24 24.58 34.63 18.02
C SER A 24 24.05 33.58 19.01
N PRO A 25 22.74 33.61 19.45
CA PRO A 25 22.22 32.60 20.36
C PRO A 25 22.09 31.21 19.70
N ILE A 26 21.59 31.15 18.45
CA ILE A 26 21.44 29.89 17.69
C ILE A 26 22.80 29.21 17.48
N LEU A 27 23.83 29.97 17.17
CA LEU A 27 25.18 29.44 16.97
C LEU A 27 25.73 28.85 18.27
N MET A 28 25.48 29.48 19.42
CA MET A 28 25.89 28.96 20.73
C MET A 28 25.21 27.64 21.07
N ASP A 29 23.93 27.52 20.79
CA ASP A 29 23.17 26.28 21.00
C ASP A 29 23.67 25.15 20.10
N ILE A 30 23.98 25.40 18.83
CA ILE A 30 24.58 24.42 17.92
C ILE A 30 25.96 24.00 18.39
N ILE A 31 26.82 24.94 18.84
CA ILE A 31 28.12 24.61 19.35
C ILE A 31 28.01 23.71 20.59
N THR A 32 27.04 23.98 21.46
CA THR A 32 26.78 23.15 22.65
C THR A 32 26.39 21.72 22.26
N LEU A 33 25.51 21.54 21.26
CA LEU A 33 25.14 20.22 20.74
C LEU A 33 26.34 19.48 20.16
N ILE A 34 27.18 20.15 19.36
CA ILE A 34 28.41 19.56 18.80
C ILE A 34 29.36 19.12 19.89
N ASN A 35 29.62 19.97 20.90
CA ASN A 35 30.49 19.64 22.01
C ASN A 35 29.97 18.44 22.82
N THR A 36 28.67 18.33 23.02
CA THR A 36 28.05 17.19 23.72
C THR A 36 28.24 15.89 22.90
N LEU A 37 28.06 15.93 21.58
CA LEU A 37 28.34 14.79 20.72
C LEU A 37 29.81 14.37 20.77
N VAL A 38 30.72 15.33 20.58
CA VAL A 38 32.16 15.06 20.56
C VAL A 38 32.58 14.43 21.89
N SER A 39 32.15 14.99 23.02
CA SER A 39 32.47 14.43 24.35
C SER A 39 31.91 13.01 24.53
N GLY A 40 30.71 12.75 24.04
CA GLY A 40 30.09 11.42 24.05
C GLY A 40 30.85 10.40 23.19
N LEU A 41 31.31 10.81 22.01
CA LEU A 41 32.06 9.96 21.09
C LEU A 41 33.45 9.63 21.66
N LEU A 42 34.16 10.62 22.23
CA LEU A 42 35.48 10.41 22.89
C LEU A 42 35.35 9.43 24.07
N ASN A 43 34.32 9.58 24.89
CA ASN A 43 34.08 8.62 26.00
C ASN A 43 33.76 7.21 25.50
N ALA A 44 33.00 7.10 24.37
CA ALA A 44 32.73 5.80 23.77
C ALA A 44 33.99 5.15 23.19
N GLU A 45 34.87 5.94 22.56
CA GLU A 45 36.16 5.48 22.05
C GLU A 45 37.07 5.01 23.20
N GLU A 46 37.22 5.78 24.28
CA GLU A 46 38.00 5.42 25.45
C GLU A 46 37.59 4.07 26.01
N LYS A 47 36.29 3.85 26.23
CA LYS A 47 35.74 2.57 26.70
C LYS A 47 35.99 1.41 25.74
N PHE A 48 35.93 1.67 24.44
CA PHE A 48 36.24 0.66 23.45
C PHE A 48 37.73 0.28 23.45
N LEU A 49 38.61 1.25 23.57
CA LEU A 49 40.07 1.00 23.64
C LEU A 49 40.48 0.23 24.91
N GLU A 50 39.73 0.37 26.01
CA GLU A 50 39.90 -0.46 27.21
C GLU A 50 39.46 -1.92 27.00
N HIS A 51 38.45 -2.15 26.13
CA HIS A 51 37.81 -3.45 25.88
C HIS A 51 37.55 -3.63 24.40
N LEU A 52 38.57 -4.01 23.64
CA LEU A 52 38.47 -4.17 22.16
C LEU A 52 37.46 -5.23 21.70
N ASP A 53 37.09 -6.18 22.58
CA ASP A 53 36.03 -7.17 22.34
C ASP A 53 34.61 -6.58 22.39
N SER A 54 34.47 -5.31 22.82
CA SER A 54 33.22 -4.59 22.94
C SER A 54 32.80 -3.81 21.67
N PHE A 55 33.27 -4.19 20.47
CA PHE A 55 33.04 -3.45 19.23
C PHE A 55 31.56 -3.22 18.93
N THR A 56 30.69 -4.24 19.13
CA THR A 56 29.24 -4.10 18.93
C THR A 56 28.64 -3.01 19.82
N THR A 57 29.03 -2.98 21.10
CA THR A 57 28.57 -1.95 22.05
C THR A 57 29.06 -0.55 21.65
N PHE A 58 30.28 -0.46 21.14
CA PHE A 58 30.81 0.79 20.58
C PHE A 58 30.00 1.29 19.39
N GLU A 59 29.76 0.42 18.41
CA GLU A 59 28.93 0.74 17.24
C GLU A 59 27.54 1.21 17.63
N GLU A 60 26.87 0.51 18.55
CA GLU A 60 25.52 0.89 19.05
C GLU A 60 25.53 2.23 19.76
N THR A 61 26.59 2.50 20.56
CA THR A 61 26.76 3.78 21.30
C THR A 61 26.95 4.93 20.33
N VAL A 62 27.85 4.80 19.35
CA VAL A 62 28.07 5.83 18.30
C VAL A 62 26.79 6.10 17.51
N SER A 63 26.09 5.05 17.11
CA SER A 63 24.79 5.18 16.40
C SER A 63 23.75 5.92 17.26
N SER A 64 23.67 5.59 18.56
CA SER A 64 22.72 6.21 19.50
C SER A 64 23.03 7.70 19.70
N LEU A 65 24.32 8.06 19.92
CA LEU A 65 24.73 9.45 20.06
C LEU A 65 24.48 10.28 18.81
N SER A 66 24.72 9.72 17.63
CA SER A 66 24.48 10.40 16.37
C SER A 66 22.97 10.65 16.15
N ASN A 67 22.14 9.67 16.45
CA ASN A 67 20.68 9.81 16.36
C ASN A 67 20.14 10.82 17.39
N GLN A 68 20.65 10.82 18.62
CA GLN A 68 20.27 11.79 19.65
C GLN A 68 20.64 13.23 19.22
N MET A 69 21.86 13.44 18.72
CA MET A 69 22.24 14.75 18.18
C MET A 69 21.33 15.20 17.06
N ALA A 70 20.98 14.31 16.13
CA ALA A 70 20.07 14.63 15.04
C ALA A 70 18.68 15.04 15.55
N ALA A 71 18.15 14.32 16.55
CA ALA A 71 16.87 14.64 17.18
C ALA A 71 16.90 16.01 17.89
N ASP A 72 17.96 16.28 18.65
CA ASP A 72 18.15 17.54 19.37
C ASP A 72 18.30 18.72 18.41
N PHE A 73 19.08 18.55 17.33
CA PHE A 73 19.23 19.56 16.29
C PHE A 73 17.90 19.90 15.59
N ILE A 74 17.10 18.89 15.24
CA ILE A 74 15.77 19.11 14.66
C ILE A 74 14.86 19.84 15.67
N GLY A 75 14.89 19.45 16.95
CA GLY A 75 14.15 20.10 18.01
C GLY A 75 14.52 21.59 18.17
N LEU A 76 15.81 21.89 18.13
CA LEU A 76 16.33 23.25 18.16
C LEU A 76 15.86 24.05 16.93
N ALA A 77 15.96 23.48 15.73
CA ALA A 77 15.53 24.12 14.50
C ALA A 77 14.02 24.45 14.51
N LEU A 78 13.19 23.54 15.03
CA LEU A 78 11.75 23.77 15.17
C LEU A 78 11.45 24.86 16.22
N THR A 79 12.17 24.86 17.33
CA THR A 79 12.05 25.92 18.35
C THR A 79 12.41 27.29 17.78
N ASN A 80 13.47 27.35 16.99
CA ASN A 80 13.89 28.58 16.33
C ASN A 80 12.88 29.03 15.27
N ALA A 81 12.31 28.11 14.52
CA ALA A 81 11.24 28.40 13.56
C ALA A 81 9.98 28.98 14.25
N ASP A 82 9.59 28.44 15.43
CA ASP A 82 8.51 29.02 16.23
C ASP A 82 8.81 30.43 16.70
N GLN A 83 10.05 30.68 17.16
CA GLN A 83 10.49 32.02 17.57
C GLN A 83 10.45 33.00 16.38
N MET A 84 10.90 32.58 15.20
CA MET A 84 10.83 33.42 13.99
C MET A 84 9.38 33.78 13.64
N ILE A 85 8.43 32.83 13.73
CA ILE A 85 7.00 33.07 13.54
C ILE A 85 6.51 34.07 14.59
N ARG A 86 6.92 33.90 15.84
CA ARG A 86 6.55 34.78 16.96
C ARG A 86 6.98 36.23 16.75
N ASP A 87 8.16 36.43 16.19
CA ASP A 87 8.74 37.76 15.97
C ASP A 87 8.33 38.37 14.63
N SER A 88 7.75 37.59 13.74
CA SER A 88 7.35 38.04 12.42
C SER A 88 6.19 39.05 12.42
N GLY A 89 6.13 39.89 11.37
CA GLY A 89 5.03 40.79 11.13
C GLY A 89 3.68 40.12 10.84
N ILE A 90 3.70 38.82 10.41
CA ILE A 90 2.51 38.02 10.10
C ILE A 90 1.63 37.84 11.33
N ARG A 91 2.24 37.71 12.49
CA ARG A 91 1.51 37.61 13.77
C ARG A 91 0.87 38.96 14.18
N LYS A 92 1.57 40.06 13.96
CA LYS A 92 1.16 41.38 14.47
C LYS A 92 -0.15 41.81 13.80
N GLY A 93 -1.20 41.99 14.62
CA GLY A 93 -2.53 42.42 14.16
C GLY A 93 -3.54 41.26 13.97
N SER A 94 -3.11 40.03 13.82
CA SER A 94 -4.00 38.88 13.58
C SER A 94 -4.03 37.86 14.73
N TYR A 95 -2.94 37.76 15.49
CA TYR A 95 -2.78 36.75 16.55
C TYR A 95 -2.15 37.33 17.81
N THR A 96 -2.66 36.93 18.98
CA THR A 96 -2.08 37.24 20.29
C THR A 96 -1.44 35.99 20.88
N VAL A 97 -0.22 36.13 21.45
CA VAL A 97 0.47 35.03 22.13
C VAL A 97 -0.31 34.66 23.39
N GLN A 98 -0.67 33.39 23.54
CA GLN A 98 -1.33 32.85 24.71
C GLN A 98 -0.35 32.24 25.69
N ARG A 99 0.46 31.28 25.24
CA ARG A 99 1.53 30.60 25.99
C ARG A 99 2.43 29.80 25.07
N SER A 100 3.65 29.48 25.53
CA SER A 100 4.49 28.48 24.92
C SER A 100 4.41 27.17 25.69
N ARG A 101 4.61 26.05 25.02
CA ARG A 101 4.62 24.70 25.60
C ARG A 101 5.61 23.83 24.86
N GLN A 102 6.12 22.80 25.55
CA GLN A 102 6.90 21.76 24.90
C GLN A 102 6.02 20.74 24.20
N ARG A 103 6.49 20.25 23.07
CA ARG A 103 5.91 19.16 22.31
C ARG A 103 7.00 18.16 21.93
N THR A 104 6.71 16.87 22.06
CA THR A 104 7.61 15.80 21.65
C THR A 104 6.98 15.00 20.52
N LEU A 105 7.76 14.76 19.47
CA LEU A 105 7.40 13.93 18.31
C LEU A 105 8.32 12.74 18.22
N ILE A 106 7.77 11.58 17.97
CA ILE A 106 8.52 10.37 17.62
C ILE A 106 8.97 10.47 16.16
N SER A 107 10.25 10.38 15.93
CA SER A 107 10.87 10.44 14.60
C SER A 107 11.67 9.18 14.27
N ILE A 108 12.22 9.12 13.07
CA ILE A 108 13.10 8.02 12.65
C ILE A 108 14.47 8.06 13.35
N VAL A 109 14.86 9.19 13.92
CA VAL A 109 16.13 9.39 14.65
C VAL A 109 15.94 9.41 16.16
N GLY A 110 14.71 9.23 16.67
CA GLY A 110 14.38 9.28 18.10
C GLY A 110 13.33 10.34 18.42
N ASP A 111 13.23 10.68 19.71
CA ASP A 111 12.24 11.65 20.19
C ASP A 111 12.74 13.08 19.98
N ILE A 112 12.02 13.86 19.18
CA ILE A 112 12.28 15.27 18.91
C ILE A 112 11.43 16.11 19.86
N THR A 113 12.09 16.88 20.76
CA THR A 113 11.39 17.79 21.68
C THR A 113 11.67 19.23 21.29
N PHE A 114 10.62 20.03 21.14
CA PHE A 114 10.71 21.44 20.77
C PHE A 114 9.65 22.27 21.48
N THR A 115 9.92 23.57 21.58
CA THR A 115 8.97 24.54 22.08
C THR A 115 8.14 25.12 20.96
N HIS A 116 6.82 25.19 21.11
CA HIS A 116 5.92 25.85 20.18
C HIS A 116 4.92 26.75 20.89
N THR A 117 4.49 27.82 20.20
CA THR A 117 3.65 28.86 20.73
C THR A 117 2.20 28.65 20.34
N LEU A 118 1.32 28.74 21.34
CA LEU A 118 -0.13 28.78 21.16
C LEU A 118 -0.58 30.24 21.03
N TYR A 119 -1.34 30.52 20.02
CA TYR A 119 -1.88 31.85 19.71
C TYR A 119 -3.39 31.85 19.85
N LYS A 120 -3.98 33.01 20.15
CA LYS A 120 -5.40 33.30 19.93
C LYS A 120 -5.58 34.12 18.67
N ASP A 121 -6.48 33.71 17.78
CA ASP A 121 -6.91 34.52 16.65
C ASP A 121 -7.95 35.57 17.05
N GLN A 122 -8.38 36.40 16.10
CA GLN A 122 -9.38 37.46 16.34
C GLN A 122 -10.75 36.94 16.79
N THR A 123 -11.04 35.64 16.53
CA THR A 123 -12.28 34.97 16.97
C THR A 123 -12.16 34.40 18.38
N GLY A 124 -10.97 34.46 19.00
CA GLY A 124 -10.68 33.88 20.30
C GLY A 124 -10.30 32.38 20.23
N LYS A 125 -10.23 31.76 19.05
CA LYS A 125 -9.85 30.38 18.86
C LYS A 125 -8.34 30.19 19.04
N SER A 126 -7.95 29.14 19.78
CA SER A 126 -6.53 28.81 19.95
C SER A 126 -5.98 28.09 18.73
N ARG A 127 -4.80 28.53 18.27
CA ARG A 127 -4.09 28.00 17.09
C ARG A 127 -2.59 27.89 17.36
N CYS A 128 -1.94 26.92 16.73
CA CYS A 128 -0.49 26.78 16.74
C CYS A 128 0.00 26.96 15.29
N LEU A 129 0.61 28.12 15.00
CA LEU A 129 0.98 28.48 13.61
C LEU A 129 2.09 27.56 13.08
N LEU A 130 3.06 27.19 13.90
CA LEU A 130 4.12 26.25 13.50
C LEU A 130 3.52 24.89 13.09
N ASP A 131 2.62 24.35 13.90
CA ASP A 131 1.98 23.05 13.61
C ASP A 131 1.15 23.11 12.31
N GLU A 132 0.46 24.24 12.08
CA GLU A 132 -0.32 24.46 10.87
C GLU A 132 0.55 24.53 9.60
N LEU A 133 1.70 25.23 9.68
CA LEU A 133 2.66 25.32 8.57
C LEU A 133 3.31 23.97 8.25
N MET A 134 3.53 23.14 9.25
CA MET A 134 4.06 21.79 9.08
C MET A 134 3.00 20.73 8.74
N HIS A 135 1.74 21.12 8.56
CA HIS A 135 0.61 20.20 8.40
C HIS A 135 0.55 19.12 9.49
N LEU A 136 0.96 19.50 10.72
CA LEU A 136 1.02 18.59 11.85
C LEU A 136 -0.32 18.62 12.61
N PRO A 137 -1.10 17.53 12.59
CA PRO A 137 -2.38 17.50 13.28
C PRO A 137 -2.25 17.69 14.80
N ASP A 138 -3.28 18.25 15.44
CA ASP A 138 -3.35 18.28 16.89
C ASP A 138 -3.19 16.88 17.47
N ARG A 139 -2.42 16.75 18.54
CA ARG A 139 -2.13 15.49 19.24
C ARG A 139 -1.44 14.43 18.40
N GLU A 140 -0.96 14.75 17.19
CA GLU A 140 -0.11 13.83 16.45
C GLU A 140 1.23 13.67 17.19
N ARG A 141 1.63 12.41 17.36
CA ARG A 141 2.86 12.04 18.09
C ARG A 141 4.00 11.65 17.17
N PHE A 142 3.74 11.44 15.88
CA PHE A 142 4.71 10.94 14.93
C PHE A 142 5.04 11.99 13.89
N THR A 143 6.29 12.02 13.45
CA THR A 143 6.65 12.66 12.18
C THR A 143 6.06 11.86 11.02
N ALA A 144 5.94 12.46 9.83
CA ALA A 144 5.46 11.73 8.65
C ALA A 144 6.40 10.56 8.30
N ALA A 145 7.70 10.76 8.41
CA ALA A 145 8.71 9.74 8.16
C ALA A 145 8.63 8.56 9.14
N ALA A 146 8.44 8.82 10.44
CA ALA A 146 8.26 7.75 11.42
C ALA A 146 6.97 6.97 11.20
N GLU A 147 5.88 7.65 10.85
CA GLU A 147 4.62 6.99 10.52
C GLU A 147 4.72 6.14 9.26
N ALA A 148 5.39 6.64 8.20
CA ALA A 148 5.66 5.88 6.99
C ALA A 148 6.50 4.63 7.28
N LYS A 149 7.52 4.74 8.14
CA LYS A 149 8.31 3.59 8.59
C LYS A 149 7.44 2.55 9.30
N LEU A 150 6.56 2.96 10.23
CA LEU A 150 5.64 2.03 10.90
C LEU A 150 4.71 1.32 9.91
N LEU A 151 4.19 2.02 8.91
CA LEU A 151 3.33 1.43 7.88
C LEU A 151 4.10 0.45 7.00
N ASN A 152 5.32 0.78 6.59
CA ASN A 152 6.19 -0.10 5.82
C ASN A 152 6.56 -1.38 6.58
N GLU A 153 6.82 -1.28 7.89
CA GLU A 153 7.08 -2.45 8.72
C GLU A 153 5.79 -3.28 8.97
N ALA A 154 4.66 -2.63 9.17
CA ALA A 154 3.37 -3.29 9.37
C ALA A 154 2.88 -4.03 8.11
N GLU A 155 3.30 -3.59 6.93
CA GLU A 155 3.01 -4.25 5.65
C GLU A 155 3.60 -5.66 5.58
N VAL A 156 4.77 -5.88 6.17
CA VAL A 156 5.49 -7.17 6.12
C VAL A 156 5.36 -7.95 7.43
N HIS A 157 5.45 -7.25 8.56
CA HIS A 157 5.58 -7.83 9.88
C HIS A 157 4.31 -7.67 10.73
N SER A 158 4.32 -8.25 11.93
CA SER A 158 3.26 -8.03 12.92
C SER A 158 3.25 -6.58 13.40
N TYR A 159 2.11 -6.11 13.88
CA TYR A 159 2.01 -4.77 14.47
C TYR A 159 2.91 -4.58 15.69
N GLN A 160 3.19 -5.66 16.42
CA GLN A 160 4.14 -5.64 17.53
C GLN A 160 5.56 -5.38 17.03
N HIS A 161 6.01 -6.13 16.03
CA HIS A 161 7.33 -5.94 15.43
C HIS A 161 7.49 -4.54 14.81
N ALA A 162 6.46 -4.07 14.09
CA ALA A 162 6.46 -2.72 13.55
C ALA A 162 6.59 -1.64 14.66
N ALA A 163 5.93 -1.84 15.80
CA ALA A 163 6.07 -0.92 16.95
C ALA A 163 7.49 -0.90 17.51
N GLU A 164 8.18 -2.03 17.52
CA GLU A 164 9.56 -2.19 18.01
C GLU A 164 10.61 -1.66 17.02
N SER A 165 10.26 -1.42 15.77
CA SER A 165 11.19 -0.94 14.72
C SER A 165 11.66 0.50 14.91
N ILE A 166 11.00 1.27 15.75
CA ILE A 166 11.37 2.66 16.07
C ILE A 166 11.81 2.73 17.52
N LYS A 167 13.06 3.13 17.73
CA LYS A 167 13.61 3.38 19.06
C LYS A 167 13.13 4.76 19.56
N THR A 168 12.67 4.82 20.80
CA THR A 168 12.19 6.04 21.46
C THR A 168 12.85 6.19 22.83
N ASN A 169 13.05 7.43 23.28
CA ASN A 169 13.67 7.76 24.57
C ASN A 169 12.58 8.13 25.58
N GLY A 170 11.76 7.15 26.00
CA GLY A 170 10.72 7.37 27.04
C GLY A 170 9.30 7.35 26.56
N GLN A 171 9.05 7.32 25.23
CA GLN A 171 7.71 7.11 24.68
C GLN A 171 7.47 5.63 24.33
N THR A 172 6.27 5.14 24.57
CA THR A 172 5.90 3.76 24.21
C THR A 172 5.06 3.75 22.93
N ILE A 173 5.51 2.94 21.96
CA ILE A 173 4.73 2.61 20.77
C ILE A 173 4.13 1.22 21.00
N THR A 174 2.80 1.12 20.95
CA THR A 174 2.09 -0.16 21.13
C THR A 174 1.62 -0.72 19.80
N LYS A 175 1.39 -2.04 19.75
CA LYS A 175 0.72 -2.68 18.59
C LYS A 175 -0.61 -2.00 18.22
N THR A 176 -1.36 -1.51 19.22
CA THR A 176 -2.61 -0.78 19.00
C THR A 176 -2.37 0.56 18.32
N THR A 177 -1.26 1.24 18.63
CA THR A 177 -0.88 2.47 17.93
C THR A 177 -0.64 2.19 16.44
N VAL A 178 0.12 1.15 16.11
CA VAL A 178 0.37 0.74 14.72
C VAL A 178 -0.94 0.33 14.02
N MET A 179 -1.77 -0.46 14.68
CA MET A 179 -3.10 -0.83 14.18
C MET A 179 -3.91 0.42 13.81
N ASN A 180 -3.98 1.40 14.72
CA ASN A 180 -4.73 2.64 14.48
C ASN A 180 -4.15 3.45 13.31
N LYS A 181 -2.81 3.42 13.10
CA LYS A 181 -2.19 4.07 11.92
C LYS A 181 -2.59 3.36 10.62
N VAL A 182 -2.58 2.04 10.58
CA VAL A 182 -3.08 1.26 9.43
C VAL A 182 -4.57 1.55 9.19
N HIS A 183 -5.42 1.50 10.24
CA HIS A 183 -6.85 1.79 10.12
C HIS A 183 -7.16 3.22 9.68
N SER A 184 -6.22 4.14 9.88
CA SER A 184 -6.38 5.54 9.47
C SER A 184 -6.02 5.82 8.01
N ILE A 185 -5.53 4.84 7.26
CA ILE A 185 -5.34 4.93 5.81
C ILE A 185 -6.72 5.18 5.16
N GLU A 186 -6.77 6.02 4.16
CA GLU A 186 -8.02 6.39 3.50
C GLU A 186 -8.71 5.17 2.85
N LYS A 187 -10.03 5.21 2.77
CA LYS A 187 -10.81 4.16 2.09
C LYS A 187 -10.51 4.14 0.59
N GLU A 188 -10.32 5.30 0.02
CA GLU A 188 -9.93 5.49 -1.37
C GLU A 188 -8.58 6.19 -1.39
N ILE A 189 -7.58 5.50 -1.88
CA ILE A 189 -6.23 6.04 -2.06
C ILE A 189 -6.18 6.67 -3.45
N PRO A 190 -5.88 7.98 -3.55
CA PRO A 190 -5.75 8.63 -4.85
C PRO A 190 -4.50 8.12 -5.58
N GLU A 191 -4.47 8.30 -6.87
CA GLU A 191 -3.23 8.17 -7.62
C GLU A 191 -2.24 9.24 -7.16
N MET A 192 -1.02 8.81 -6.86
CA MET A 192 0.03 9.71 -6.35
C MET A 192 0.84 10.35 -7.47
N GLU A 193 0.74 9.82 -8.67
CA GLU A 193 1.39 10.37 -9.85
C GLU A 193 0.36 11.06 -10.73
N GLU A 194 0.73 12.20 -11.28
CA GLU A 194 -0.10 12.86 -12.29
C GLU A 194 -0.23 11.94 -13.52
N PRO A 195 -1.42 11.86 -14.13
CA PRO A 195 -1.57 11.12 -15.37
C PRO A 195 -0.54 11.57 -16.41
N PRO A 196 0.02 10.65 -17.21
CA PRO A 196 1.02 11.02 -18.19
C PRO A 196 0.46 12.04 -19.19
N LYS A 197 1.23 13.07 -19.52
CA LYS A 197 0.83 14.08 -20.51
C LYS A 197 0.51 13.48 -21.87
N GLU A 198 1.26 12.45 -22.25
CA GLU A 198 1.02 11.64 -23.44
C GLU A 198 0.63 10.23 -23.00
N LYS A 199 -0.53 9.77 -23.45
CA LYS A 199 -1.02 8.43 -23.14
C LYS A 199 -0.17 7.38 -23.83
N LYS A 200 0.04 6.27 -23.13
CA LYS A 200 0.84 5.15 -23.67
C LYS A 200 0.11 4.47 -24.83
N ALA A 201 0.79 4.31 -25.94
CA ALA A 201 0.33 3.53 -27.08
C ALA A 201 0.57 2.03 -26.81
N CYS A 202 -0.49 1.28 -26.52
CA CYS A 202 -0.45 -0.14 -26.25
C CYS A 202 -1.62 -0.84 -26.97
N GLU A 203 -1.30 -1.83 -27.81
CA GLU A 203 -2.34 -2.54 -28.58
C GLU A 203 -3.13 -3.54 -27.73
N TYR A 204 -2.51 -4.15 -26.75
CA TYR A 204 -3.08 -5.19 -25.90
C TYR A 204 -2.76 -4.93 -24.45
N LEU A 205 -3.78 -4.93 -23.59
CA LEU A 205 -3.63 -4.92 -22.15
C LEU A 205 -4.13 -6.24 -21.56
N TYR A 206 -3.58 -6.59 -20.43
CA TYR A 206 -3.90 -7.82 -19.72
C TYR A 206 -4.34 -7.48 -18.30
N ILE A 207 -5.44 -8.07 -17.88
CA ILE A 207 -5.94 -7.99 -16.50
C ILE A 207 -6.01 -9.41 -15.96
N GLU A 208 -5.47 -9.59 -14.77
CA GLU A 208 -5.64 -10.80 -13.99
C GLU A 208 -6.32 -10.41 -12.68
N ALA A 209 -7.27 -11.23 -12.26
CA ALA A 209 -8.06 -10.98 -11.07
C ALA A 209 -8.30 -12.30 -10.31
N ASP A 210 -8.18 -12.24 -8.98
CA ASP A 210 -8.42 -13.38 -8.12
C ASP A 210 -8.68 -12.90 -6.68
N GLU A 211 -9.03 -13.80 -5.75
CA GLU A 211 -9.43 -13.49 -4.38
C GLU A 211 -8.66 -14.30 -3.34
N ASP A 212 -8.52 -13.72 -2.14
CA ASP A 212 -7.97 -14.36 -0.95
C ASP A 212 -8.99 -14.41 0.19
N HIS A 213 -9.02 -15.53 0.92
CA HIS A 213 -9.90 -15.73 2.06
C HIS A 213 -9.20 -15.36 3.38
N ILE A 214 -9.47 -14.16 3.86
CA ILE A 214 -8.84 -13.56 5.02
C ILE A 214 -9.63 -13.87 6.28
N HIS A 215 -9.03 -14.59 7.25
CA HIS A 215 -9.70 -14.98 8.48
C HIS A 215 -10.16 -13.77 9.32
N ARG A 216 -11.42 -13.79 9.74
CA ARG A 216 -11.97 -12.78 10.66
C ARG A 216 -11.40 -12.97 12.07
N GLN A 217 -11.12 -11.84 12.74
CA GLN A 217 -10.86 -11.85 14.17
C GLN A 217 -12.12 -12.34 14.89
N LYS A 218 -11.95 -13.32 15.79
CA LYS A 218 -13.08 -13.87 16.56
C LYS A 218 -13.70 -12.78 17.43
N ALA A 219 -14.89 -12.34 17.05
CA ALA A 219 -15.75 -11.47 17.85
C ALA A 219 -17.08 -12.23 18.02
N GLY A 220 -17.27 -12.92 19.14
CA GLY A 220 -18.49 -13.65 19.42
C GLY A 220 -18.70 -14.91 18.55
N LYS A 221 -19.93 -15.13 18.06
CA LYS A 221 -20.34 -16.31 17.27
C LYS A 221 -20.03 -16.22 15.78
N GLU A 222 -19.55 -15.09 15.28
CA GLU A 222 -19.25 -14.92 13.85
C GLU A 222 -17.94 -15.63 13.48
N GLN A 223 -18.08 -16.79 12.88
CA GLN A 223 -17.00 -17.48 12.19
C GLN A 223 -17.10 -17.16 10.70
N GLY A 224 -15.97 -16.92 10.04
CA GLY A 224 -15.94 -16.69 8.60
C GLY A 224 -14.66 -16.04 8.13
N CYS A 225 -14.65 -15.72 6.83
CA CYS A 225 -13.56 -15.02 6.19
C CYS A 225 -14.09 -13.75 5.53
N PHE A 226 -13.23 -12.73 5.44
CA PHE A 226 -13.39 -11.66 4.48
C PHE A 226 -12.82 -12.12 3.14
N ILE A 227 -13.35 -11.60 2.05
CA ILE A 227 -12.84 -11.86 0.71
C ILE A 227 -12.06 -10.64 0.27
N GLY A 228 -10.73 -10.76 0.29
CA GLY A 228 -9.83 -9.78 -0.28
C GLY A 228 -9.72 -10.00 -1.78
N LYS A 229 -10.01 -8.97 -2.58
CA LYS A 229 -9.92 -9.02 -4.03
C LYS A 229 -8.69 -8.32 -4.52
N LEU A 230 -8.01 -8.92 -5.47
CA LEU A 230 -6.89 -8.36 -6.18
C LEU A 230 -7.19 -8.34 -7.68
N VAL A 231 -7.05 -7.17 -8.28
CA VAL A 231 -7.04 -6.98 -9.72
C VAL A 231 -5.76 -6.28 -10.10
N TYR A 232 -5.10 -6.72 -11.12
CA TYR A 232 -3.97 -5.99 -11.67
C TYR A 232 -3.94 -6.02 -13.17
N LEU A 233 -3.51 -4.92 -13.75
CA LEU A 233 -3.32 -4.79 -15.19
C LEU A 233 -1.85 -4.68 -15.53
N PHE A 234 -1.46 -5.11 -16.74
CA PHE A 234 -0.09 -5.02 -17.23
C PHE A 234 -0.06 -5.00 -18.76
N GLU A 235 1.06 -4.54 -19.33
CA GLU A 235 1.24 -4.36 -20.78
C GLU A 235 1.74 -5.63 -21.47
N GLY A 236 2.33 -6.55 -20.73
CA GLY A 236 2.90 -7.80 -21.27
C GLY A 236 3.75 -8.53 -20.26
N LYS A 237 4.42 -9.58 -20.72
CA LYS A 237 5.36 -10.38 -19.92
C LYS A 237 6.68 -10.47 -20.63
N GLU A 238 7.76 -10.07 -19.99
CA GLU A 238 9.14 -10.23 -20.48
C GLU A 238 9.84 -11.41 -19.79
N GLU A 239 10.67 -12.14 -20.51
CA GLU A 239 11.47 -13.21 -19.94
C GLU A 239 12.77 -12.63 -19.38
N ILE A 240 13.04 -12.89 -18.09
CA ILE A 240 14.24 -12.41 -17.43
C ILE A 240 15.36 -13.45 -17.51
N CYS A 241 15.09 -14.68 -17.10
CA CYS A 241 16.01 -15.80 -17.13
C CYS A 241 15.29 -17.13 -16.87
N ASN A 242 15.77 -18.23 -17.48
CA ASN A 242 15.35 -19.62 -17.20
C ASN A 242 13.81 -19.81 -17.10
N GLY A 243 13.04 -19.22 -18.01
CA GLY A 243 11.58 -19.32 -18.03
C GLY A 243 10.86 -18.48 -17.01
N ARG A 244 11.56 -17.70 -16.19
CA ARG A 244 10.93 -16.70 -15.30
C ARG A 244 10.53 -15.48 -16.11
N ARG A 245 9.27 -15.05 -15.92
CA ARG A 245 8.70 -13.89 -16.59
C ARG A 245 8.36 -12.81 -15.59
N LYS A 246 8.60 -11.55 -15.96
CA LYS A 246 8.20 -10.35 -15.22
C LYS A 246 7.08 -9.65 -15.97
N LEU A 247 6.16 -9.04 -15.24
CA LEU A 247 5.12 -8.20 -15.82
C LEU A 247 5.72 -6.85 -16.25
N ILE A 248 5.27 -6.37 -17.39
CA ILE A 248 5.64 -5.03 -17.89
C ILE A 248 4.61 -4.05 -17.37
N SER A 249 5.05 -2.99 -16.67
CA SER A 249 4.22 -1.92 -16.11
C SER A 249 2.98 -2.43 -15.35
N PRO A 250 3.11 -3.31 -14.34
CA PRO A 250 1.96 -3.78 -13.58
C PRO A 250 1.40 -2.68 -12.68
N PHE A 251 0.05 -2.59 -12.60
CA PHE A 251 -0.65 -1.73 -11.65
C PHE A 251 -1.73 -2.50 -10.91
N TYR A 252 -1.78 -2.39 -9.58
CA TYR A 252 -2.56 -3.23 -8.69
C TYR A 252 -3.71 -2.46 -8.04
N PHE A 253 -4.89 -3.08 -7.99
CA PHE A 253 -6.07 -2.64 -7.26
C PHE A 253 -6.45 -3.73 -6.27
N GLY A 254 -6.61 -3.41 -5.00
CA GLY A 254 -6.96 -4.40 -4.00
C GLY A 254 -7.72 -3.81 -2.82
N GLY A 255 -8.55 -4.64 -2.20
CA GLY A 255 -9.35 -4.26 -1.04
C GLY A 255 -10.44 -5.28 -0.75
N LEU A 256 -11.31 -4.96 0.20
CA LEU A 256 -12.53 -5.71 0.47
C LEU A 256 -13.67 -5.10 -0.35
N TYR A 257 -14.07 -5.79 -1.41
CA TYR A 257 -15.18 -5.36 -2.25
C TYR A 257 -16.31 -6.37 -2.12
N ALA A 258 -17.25 -6.11 -1.21
CA ALA A 258 -18.41 -6.96 -0.97
C ALA A 258 -19.64 -6.48 -1.74
N GLY A 259 -20.38 -7.42 -2.34
CA GLY A 259 -21.60 -7.11 -3.07
C GLY A 259 -21.38 -6.49 -4.46
N SER A 260 -22.48 -6.20 -5.14
CA SER A 260 -22.50 -5.74 -6.53
C SER A 260 -21.87 -4.36 -6.69
N ASP A 261 -22.28 -3.40 -5.85
CA ASP A 261 -21.92 -1.99 -6.01
C ASP A 261 -20.43 -1.74 -5.80
N GLN A 262 -19.82 -2.43 -4.81
CA GLN A 262 -18.40 -2.30 -4.56
C GLN A 262 -17.56 -3.00 -5.65
N ASN A 263 -18.05 -4.10 -6.22
CA ASN A 263 -17.43 -4.73 -7.39
C ASN A 263 -17.51 -3.82 -8.62
N THR A 264 -18.63 -3.14 -8.81
CA THR A 264 -18.79 -2.13 -9.86
C THR A 264 -17.76 -1.02 -9.69
N ALA A 265 -17.67 -0.43 -8.51
CA ALA A 265 -16.69 0.63 -8.20
C ALA A 265 -15.23 0.19 -8.46
N LEU A 266 -14.89 -1.07 -8.14
CA LEU A 266 -13.56 -1.63 -8.46
C LEU A 266 -13.32 -1.64 -9.97
N TRP A 267 -14.25 -2.15 -10.77
CA TRP A 267 -14.08 -2.24 -12.22
C TRP A 267 -14.12 -0.87 -12.91
N GLU A 268 -14.92 0.06 -12.41
CA GLU A 268 -14.91 1.45 -12.86
C GLU A 268 -13.56 2.14 -12.57
N SER A 269 -12.94 1.86 -11.42
CA SER A 269 -11.60 2.37 -11.11
C SER A 269 -10.55 1.81 -12.07
N VAL A 270 -10.64 0.53 -12.44
CA VAL A 270 -9.75 -0.10 -13.43
C VAL A 270 -9.93 0.55 -14.81
N ASP A 271 -11.18 0.75 -15.26
CA ASP A 271 -11.46 1.40 -16.55
C ASP A 271 -11.00 2.87 -16.56
N ALA A 272 -11.22 3.58 -15.46
CA ALA A 272 -10.75 4.96 -15.31
C ALA A 272 -9.22 5.06 -15.45
N TYR A 273 -8.47 4.17 -14.80
CA TYR A 273 -7.02 4.09 -14.94
C TYR A 273 -6.60 3.83 -16.39
N ILE A 274 -7.25 2.88 -17.07
CA ILE A 274 -6.95 2.59 -18.48
C ILE A 274 -7.18 3.84 -19.34
N ARG A 275 -8.32 4.53 -19.15
CA ARG A 275 -8.65 5.76 -19.89
C ARG A 275 -7.69 6.91 -19.64
N GLN A 276 -7.13 7.00 -18.45
CA GLN A 276 -6.19 8.06 -18.09
C GLN A 276 -4.80 7.81 -18.64
N HIS A 277 -4.33 6.55 -18.65
CA HIS A 277 -2.94 6.21 -18.94
C HIS A 277 -2.68 5.69 -20.36
N TYR A 278 -3.70 5.16 -21.03
CA TYR A 278 -3.52 4.50 -22.34
C TYR A 278 -4.31 5.18 -23.45
N ASP A 279 -3.72 5.17 -24.65
CA ASP A 279 -4.37 5.64 -25.86
C ASP A 279 -5.40 4.60 -26.33
N LEU A 280 -6.69 4.98 -26.20
CA LEU A 280 -7.79 4.11 -26.55
C LEU A 280 -7.95 3.90 -28.07
N ASP A 281 -7.40 4.76 -28.90
CA ASP A 281 -7.47 4.60 -30.36
C ASP A 281 -6.49 3.51 -30.84
N VAL A 282 -5.36 3.38 -30.16
CA VAL A 282 -4.36 2.32 -30.40
C VAL A 282 -4.77 1.00 -29.74
N LEU A 283 -5.44 1.05 -28.59
CA LEU A 283 -5.82 -0.13 -27.83
C LEU A 283 -6.83 -1.00 -28.62
N LYS A 284 -6.45 -2.22 -28.95
CA LYS A 284 -7.28 -3.19 -29.68
C LYS A 284 -8.10 -4.09 -28.77
N CYS A 285 -7.52 -4.57 -27.67
CA CYS A 285 -8.18 -5.49 -26.76
C CYS A 285 -7.57 -5.45 -25.35
N VAL A 286 -8.45 -5.62 -24.34
CA VAL A 286 -8.08 -5.87 -22.94
C VAL A 286 -8.45 -7.31 -22.63
N TYR A 287 -7.46 -8.18 -22.41
CA TYR A 287 -7.71 -9.58 -22.03
C TYR A 287 -7.86 -9.69 -20.51
N ILE A 288 -8.99 -10.22 -20.05
CA ILE A 288 -9.28 -10.42 -18.62
C ILE A 288 -9.24 -11.92 -18.32
N ASN A 289 -8.22 -12.37 -17.60
CA ASN A 289 -8.12 -13.73 -17.13
C ASN A 289 -9.08 -13.97 -15.94
N SER A 290 -9.89 -15.02 -16.04
CA SER A 290 -10.94 -15.37 -15.08
C SER A 290 -10.87 -16.85 -14.72
N ASP A 291 -10.98 -17.13 -13.43
CA ASP A 291 -11.24 -18.47 -12.88
C ASP A 291 -12.69 -18.95 -13.10
N GLY A 292 -13.56 -18.06 -13.57
CA GLY A 292 -14.98 -18.27 -13.75
C GLY A 292 -15.87 -17.58 -12.71
N GLY A 293 -15.28 -16.83 -11.77
CA GLY A 293 -15.99 -16.06 -10.75
C GLY A 293 -16.94 -15.02 -11.36
N SER A 294 -18.14 -14.91 -10.79
CA SER A 294 -19.17 -14.00 -11.33
C SER A 294 -18.76 -12.53 -11.31
N TRP A 295 -18.04 -12.11 -10.27
CA TRP A 295 -17.57 -10.74 -10.14
C TRP A 295 -16.48 -10.39 -11.18
N ILE A 296 -15.64 -11.36 -11.58
CA ILE A 296 -14.64 -11.17 -12.64
C ILE A 296 -15.32 -11.15 -14.01
N ARG A 297 -16.32 -12.01 -14.22
CA ARG A 297 -17.10 -12.01 -15.47
C ARG A 297 -17.84 -10.69 -15.71
N ALA A 298 -18.28 -10.03 -14.63
CA ALA A 298 -18.94 -8.74 -14.72
C ALA A 298 -18.04 -7.62 -15.26
N ALA A 299 -16.72 -7.79 -15.22
CA ALA A 299 -15.74 -6.80 -15.67
C ALA A 299 -15.99 -6.32 -17.12
N VAL A 300 -16.47 -7.20 -18.01
CA VAL A 300 -16.72 -6.84 -19.43
C VAL A 300 -17.81 -5.79 -19.61
N ASN A 301 -18.63 -5.57 -18.60
CA ASN A 301 -19.67 -4.54 -18.62
C ASN A 301 -19.12 -3.14 -18.30
N TYR A 302 -17.93 -3.07 -17.72
CA TYR A 302 -17.31 -1.83 -17.23
C TYR A 302 -16.04 -1.48 -17.99
N VAL A 303 -15.18 -2.47 -18.26
CA VAL A 303 -13.90 -2.26 -18.94
C VAL A 303 -14.11 -2.31 -20.46
N GLY A 304 -13.83 -1.19 -21.13
CA GLY A 304 -13.97 -1.07 -22.57
C GLY A 304 -13.03 -2.00 -23.35
N LYS A 305 -13.46 -2.46 -24.54
CA LYS A 305 -12.71 -3.36 -25.44
C LYS A 305 -12.23 -4.66 -24.78
N SER A 306 -12.86 -5.10 -23.69
CA SER A 306 -12.43 -6.27 -22.92
C SER A 306 -12.98 -7.60 -23.45
N ARG A 307 -12.20 -8.66 -23.23
CA ARG A 307 -12.57 -10.05 -23.54
C ARG A 307 -12.11 -10.98 -22.43
N LEU A 308 -13.05 -11.81 -21.94
CA LEU A 308 -12.73 -12.82 -20.94
C LEU A 308 -11.89 -13.96 -21.53
N VAL A 309 -10.92 -14.42 -20.77
CA VAL A 309 -10.04 -15.55 -21.07
C VAL A 309 -10.09 -16.51 -19.87
N ALA A 310 -10.25 -17.82 -20.12
CA ALA A 310 -10.24 -18.78 -19.03
C ALA A 310 -8.82 -19.00 -18.51
N ASP A 311 -8.68 -19.03 -17.19
CA ASP A 311 -7.44 -19.44 -16.56
C ASP A 311 -7.18 -20.92 -16.78
N ARG A 312 -6.06 -21.22 -17.46
CA ARG A 312 -5.66 -22.59 -17.78
C ARG A 312 -5.32 -23.41 -16.52
N PHE A 313 -4.85 -22.77 -15.45
CA PHE A 313 -4.55 -23.44 -14.19
C PHE A 313 -5.84 -24.00 -13.57
N HIS A 314 -6.89 -23.21 -13.47
CA HIS A 314 -8.18 -23.63 -12.96
C HIS A 314 -8.81 -24.70 -13.85
N LEU A 315 -8.73 -24.57 -15.17
CA LEU A 315 -9.17 -25.61 -16.10
C LEU A 315 -8.46 -26.93 -15.85
N MET A 316 -7.12 -26.90 -15.69
CA MET A 316 -6.34 -28.12 -15.37
C MET A 316 -6.75 -28.73 -14.04
N LYS A 317 -7.04 -27.92 -13.02
CA LYS A 317 -7.49 -28.39 -11.70
C LYS A 317 -8.78 -29.22 -11.81
N TYR A 318 -9.76 -28.77 -12.59
CA TYR A 318 -10.99 -29.52 -12.83
C TYR A 318 -10.75 -30.80 -13.62
N ILE A 319 -9.96 -30.75 -14.70
CA ILE A 319 -9.63 -31.92 -15.52
C ILE A 319 -8.85 -32.96 -14.71
N ASN A 320 -7.85 -32.54 -13.94
CA ASN A 320 -7.05 -33.41 -13.07
C ASN A 320 -7.92 -34.10 -12.01
N ARG A 321 -8.86 -33.35 -11.41
CA ARG A 321 -9.76 -33.91 -10.41
C ARG A 321 -10.64 -35.01 -10.98
N VAL A 322 -11.14 -34.86 -12.20
CA VAL A 322 -11.93 -35.90 -12.89
C VAL A 322 -11.04 -37.06 -13.33
N ALA A 323 -9.85 -36.81 -13.83
CA ALA A 323 -8.94 -37.84 -14.31
C ALA A 323 -8.51 -38.82 -13.22
N ARG A 324 -8.48 -38.43 -11.94
CA ARG A 324 -8.17 -39.30 -10.79
C ARG A 324 -9.16 -40.45 -10.58
N TYR A 325 -10.36 -40.33 -11.10
CA TYR A 325 -11.39 -41.38 -11.01
C TYR A 325 -11.33 -42.39 -12.15
N THR A 326 -10.49 -42.14 -13.17
CA THR A 326 -10.39 -43.04 -14.30
C THR A 326 -9.40 -44.19 -14.03
N LEU A 327 -9.75 -45.40 -14.42
CA LEU A 327 -8.87 -46.59 -14.35
C LEU A 327 -7.78 -46.55 -15.43
N ASP A 328 -7.93 -45.66 -16.43
CA ASP A 328 -6.89 -45.40 -17.43
C ASP A 328 -5.68 -44.73 -16.77
N GLU A 329 -4.51 -44.82 -17.37
CA GLU A 329 -3.42 -43.96 -17.02
C GLU A 329 -3.93 -42.50 -17.04
N GLU A 330 -3.74 -41.81 -15.92
CA GLU A 330 -4.27 -40.43 -15.72
C GLU A 330 -3.97 -39.50 -16.89
N GLY A 331 -2.84 -39.72 -17.57
CA GLY A 331 -2.41 -38.99 -18.75
C GLY A 331 -3.28 -39.18 -19.98
N VAL A 332 -3.91 -40.31 -20.16
CA VAL A 332 -4.76 -40.62 -21.33
C VAL A 332 -6.05 -39.82 -21.27
N THR A 333 -6.70 -39.77 -20.12
CA THR A 333 -7.93 -39.00 -19.93
C THR A 333 -7.69 -37.48 -20.07
N LYS A 334 -6.61 -36.98 -19.47
CA LYS A 334 -6.17 -35.59 -19.65
C LYS A 334 -5.92 -35.26 -21.12
N GLY A 335 -5.15 -36.11 -21.83
CA GLY A 335 -4.86 -35.95 -23.24
C GLY A 335 -6.12 -35.90 -24.12
N ARG A 336 -7.17 -36.71 -23.80
CA ARG A 336 -8.46 -36.67 -24.50
C ARG A 336 -9.17 -35.33 -24.29
N PHE A 337 -9.21 -34.77 -23.05
CA PHE A 337 -9.78 -33.46 -22.80
C PHE A 337 -9.06 -32.37 -23.58
N TYR A 338 -7.72 -32.33 -23.55
CA TYR A 338 -6.93 -31.35 -24.32
C TYR A 338 -7.17 -31.46 -25.82
N LYS A 339 -7.24 -32.70 -26.35
CA LYS A 339 -7.56 -32.91 -27.75
C LYS A 339 -8.95 -32.36 -28.14
N TYR A 340 -9.94 -32.54 -27.26
CA TYR A 340 -11.30 -32.02 -27.51
C TYR A 340 -11.35 -30.49 -27.39
N ILE A 341 -10.66 -29.91 -26.44
CA ILE A 341 -10.56 -28.46 -26.28
C ILE A 341 -9.87 -27.87 -27.50
N TYR A 342 -8.70 -28.39 -27.88
CA TYR A 342 -7.93 -27.89 -29.03
C TYR A 342 -8.68 -28.03 -30.36
N LYS A 343 -9.54 -29.05 -30.51
CA LYS A 343 -10.38 -29.25 -31.69
C LYS A 343 -11.76 -28.60 -31.57
N ASN A 344 -12.02 -27.78 -30.58
CA ASN A 344 -13.31 -27.14 -30.28
C ASN A 344 -14.49 -28.13 -30.20
N LYS A 345 -14.30 -29.29 -29.58
CA LYS A 345 -15.28 -30.38 -29.54
C LYS A 345 -15.98 -30.49 -28.17
N LEU A 346 -16.76 -29.49 -27.75
CA LEU A 346 -17.47 -29.45 -26.46
C LEU A 346 -18.34 -30.71 -26.25
N LEU A 347 -19.11 -31.13 -27.27
CA LEU A 347 -19.96 -32.29 -27.17
C LEU A 347 -19.16 -33.59 -26.86
N ALA A 348 -17.97 -33.74 -27.44
CA ALA A 348 -17.12 -34.88 -27.15
C ALA A 348 -16.59 -34.84 -25.72
N ALA A 349 -16.21 -33.66 -25.20
CA ALA A 349 -15.83 -33.47 -23.81
C ALA A 349 -16.99 -33.83 -22.85
N LYS A 350 -18.23 -33.37 -23.15
CA LYS A 350 -19.42 -33.73 -22.37
C LYS A 350 -19.71 -35.24 -22.40
N LYS A 351 -19.59 -35.90 -23.56
CA LYS A 351 -19.72 -37.36 -23.65
C LYS A 351 -18.71 -38.10 -22.84
N LEU A 352 -17.44 -37.66 -22.82
CA LEU A 352 -16.38 -38.22 -21.98
C LEU A 352 -16.72 -38.07 -20.50
N LEU A 353 -17.17 -36.92 -20.03
CA LEU A 353 -17.62 -36.72 -18.65
C LEU A 353 -18.77 -37.63 -18.26
N THR A 354 -19.77 -37.78 -19.13
CA THR A 354 -20.89 -38.71 -18.89
C THR A 354 -20.39 -40.17 -18.77
N ARG A 355 -19.45 -40.55 -19.63
CA ARG A 355 -18.85 -41.90 -19.57
C ARG A 355 -18.12 -42.17 -18.26
N ILE A 356 -17.32 -41.19 -17.80
CA ILE A 356 -16.61 -41.29 -16.52
C ILE A 356 -17.61 -41.41 -15.38
N ARG A 357 -18.65 -40.60 -15.33
CA ARG A 357 -19.70 -40.66 -14.30
C ARG A 357 -20.36 -42.05 -14.24
N ASN A 358 -20.65 -42.62 -15.39
CA ASN A 358 -21.38 -43.89 -15.46
C ASN A 358 -20.52 -45.13 -15.14
N HIS A 359 -19.20 -45.03 -15.20
CA HIS A 359 -18.27 -46.17 -15.03
C HIS A 359 -17.32 -46.01 -13.85
N CYS A 360 -17.26 -44.86 -13.18
CA CYS A 360 -16.36 -44.63 -12.08
C CYS A 360 -17.13 -44.17 -10.84
N GLU A 361 -17.23 -45.03 -9.83
CA GLU A 361 -17.93 -44.70 -8.59
C GLU A 361 -17.32 -43.48 -7.88
N GLY A 362 -18.17 -42.69 -7.24
CA GLY A 362 -17.77 -41.49 -6.47
C GLY A 362 -17.33 -40.29 -7.31
N SER A 363 -17.40 -40.39 -8.65
CA SER A 363 -16.97 -39.30 -9.57
C SER A 363 -17.99 -38.21 -9.77
N ASP A 364 -19.25 -38.38 -9.33
CA ASP A 364 -20.38 -37.51 -9.67
C ASP A 364 -20.11 -36.03 -9.45
N ARG A 365 -19.64 -35.66 -8.25
CA ARG A 365 -19.37 -34.26 -7.91
C ARG A 365 -18.25 -33.68 -8.76
N ALA A 366 -17.16 -34.44 -8.94
CA ALA A 366 -16.01 -33.96 -9.73
C ALA A 366 -16.39 -33.78 -11.21
N VAL A 367 -17.21 -34.70 -11.75
CA VAL A 367 -17.71 -34.63 -13.12
C VAL A 367 -18.67 -33.45 -13.30
N GLU A 368 -19.56 -33.20 -12.35
CA GLU A 368 -20.54 -32.12 -12.45
C GLU A 368 -19.85 -30.73 -12.33
N ASP A 369 -18.92 -30.58 -11.38
CA ASP A 369 -18.09 -29.37 -11.23
C ASP A 369 -17.32 -29.10 -12.55
N CYS A 370 -16.66 -30.12 -13.11
CA CYS A 370 -15.92 -29.99 -14.37
C CYS A 370 -16.85 -29.68 -15.56
N ARG A 371 -18.03 -30.29 -15.62
CA ARG A 371 -19.03 -30.03 -16.66
C ARG A 371 -19.51 -28.60 -16.60
N THR A 372 -19.89 -28.12 -15.43
CA THR A 372 -20.36 -26.76 -15.21
C THR A 372 -19.29 -25.76 -15.62
N TYR A 373 -18.04 -25.98 -15.19
CA TYR A 373 -16.92 -25.11 -15.56
C TYR A 373 -16.69 -25.09 -17.07
N LEU A 374 -16.60 -26.27 -17.72
CA LEU A 374 -16.36 -26.37 -19.17
C LEU A 374 -17.48 -25.72 -19.98
N VAL A 375 -18.74 -25.95 -19.62
CA VAL A 375 -19.88 -25.40 -20.37
C VAL A 375 -19.98 -23.90 -20.19
N GLY A 376 -19.87 -23.44 -18.96
CA GLY A 376 -20.00 -22.02 -18.63
C GLY A 376 -18.85 -21.17 -19.12
N ASN A 377 -17.68 -21.77 -19.41
CA ASN A 377 -16.49 -21.02 -19.83
C ASN A 377 -15.95 -21.44 -21.20
N TRP A 378 -16.72 -22.20 -22.01
CA TRP A 378 -16.17 -22.80 -23.23
C TRP A 378 -15.60 -21.78 -24.21
N GLU A 379 -16.27 -20.66 -24.43
CA GLU A 379 -15.79 -19.58 -25.29
C GLU A 379 -14.46 -18.99 -24.78
N TYR A 380 -14.36 -18.78 -23.47
CA TYR A 380 -13.16 -18.23 -22.82
C TYR A 380 -12.00 -19.23 -22.86
N ILE A 381 -12.32 -20.53 -22.72
CA ILE A 381 -11.35 -21.61 -22.91
C ILE A 381 -10.85 -21.63 -24.34
N GLN A 382 -11.75 -21.58 -25.34
CA GLN A 382 -11.33 -21.55 -26.75
C GLN A 382 -10.43 -20.36 -27.05
N ARG A 383 -10.73 -19.18 -26.51
CA ARG A 383 -9.87 -17.99 -26.64
C ARG A 383 -8.52 -18.22 -25.99
N ALA A 384 -8.45 -18.82 -24.81
CA ALA A 384 -7.21 -19.13 -24.13
C ALA A 384 -6.27 -20.06 -24.95
N PHE A 385 -6.82 -20.93 -25.79
CA PHE A 385 -6.04 -21.90 -26.56
C PHE A 385 -5.72 -21.47 -27.99
N HIS A 386 -6.52 -20.60 -28.58
CA HIS A 386 -6.41 -20.27 -30.00
C HIS A 386 -6.05 -18.83 -30.32
N ASP A 387 -6.22 -17.90 -29.36
CA ASP A 387 -5.82 -16.52 -29.58
C ASP A 387 -4.33 -16.37 -29.24
N LYS A 388 -3.53 -16.02 -30.25
CA LYS A 388 -2.07 -15.89 -30.16
C LYS A 388 -1.60 -14.75 -29.26
N HIS A 389 -2.48 -13.79 -28.99
CA HIS A 389 -2.18 -12.64 -28.12
C HIS A 389 -2.45 -12.91 -26.65
N VAL A 390 -3.11 -14.02 -26.31
CA VAL A 390 -3.38 -14.39 -24.93
C VAL A 390 -2.12 -14.87 -24.24
N LEU A 391 -1.82 -14.27 -23.10
CA LEU A 391 -0.72 -14.66 -22.19
C LEU A 391 -1.22 -15.66 -21.13
N GLY A 392 -0.28 -16.44 -20.57
CA GLY A 392 -0.59 -17.31 -19.42
C GLY A 392 -0.93 -16.51 -18.17
N CYS A 393 -1.79 -17.05 -17.31
CA CYS A 393 -2.20 -16.44 -16.05
C CYS A 393 -1.17 -16.66 -14.94
N SER A 394 -0.98 -15.66 -14.09
CA SER A 394 -0.14 -15.67 -12.89
C SER A 394 -0.88 -15.15 -11.65
N ALA A 395 -2.22 -15.07 -11.69
CA ALA A 395 -3.04 -14.47 -10.65
C ALA A 395 -2.80 -15.09 -9.26
N GLU A 396 -2.76 -16.44 -9.15
CA GLU A 396 -2.51 -17.13 -7.88
C GLU A 396 -1.17 -16.71 -7.23
N GLY A 397 -0.10 -16.58 -8.03
CA GLY A 397 1.21 -16.14 -7.54
C GLY A 397 1.19 -14.68 -7.05
N HIS A 398 0.45 -13.81 -7.73
CA HIS A 398 0.31 -12.40 -7.33
C HIS A 398 -0.58 -12.25 -6.11
N VAL A 399 -1.72 -12.95 -6.03
CA VAL A 399 -2.56 -12.98 -4.83
C VAL A 399 -1.76 -13.50 -3.63
N SER A 400 -1.01 -14.60 -3.81
CA SER A 400 -0.14 -15.13 -2.77
C SER A 400 0.85 -14.08 -2.26
N SER A 401 1.59 -13.41 -3.15
CA SER A 401 2.63 -12.45 -2.76
C SER A 401 2.10 -11.09 -2.32
N VAL A 402 0.95 -10.64 -2.85
CA VAL A 402 0.38 -9.33 -2.51
C VAL A 402 -0.56 -9.41 -1.31
N LEU A 403 -1.40 -10.46 -1.20
CA LEU A 403 -2.37 -10.58 -0.12
C LEU A 403 -2.00 -11.68 0.87
N SER A 404 -1.92 -12.95 0.42
CA SER A 404 -1.94 -14.12 1.30
C SER A 404 -0.74 -14.19 2.23
N GLU A 405 0.46 -13.85 1.76
CA GLU A 405 1.69 -13.87 2.55
C GLU A 405 1.56 -13.08 3.87
N ARG A 406 0.87 -11.96 3.84
CA ARG A 406 0.66 -11.11 5.02
C ARG A 406 -0.64 -11.39 5.74
N MET A 407 -1.70 -11.81 5.04
CA MET A 407 -3.06 -11.73 5.55
C MET A 407 -3.71 -13.08 5.85
N SER A 408 -3.39 -14.13 5.12
CA SER A 408 -4.02 -15.45 5.26
C SER A 408 -3.07 -16.59 5.51
N SER A 409 -1.79 -16.50 5.08
CA SER A 409 -0.80 -17.58 5.26
C SER A 409 -0.33 -17.80 6.70
N ARG A 410 -0.62 -16.86 7.60
CA ARG A 410 -0.25 -16.94 9.01
C ARG A 410 -1.50 -17.06 9.88
N PRO A 411 -1.44 -17.77 11.04
CA PRO A 411 -2.59 -17.91 11.94
C PRO A 411 -2.90 -16.56 12.63
N MET A 412 -3.63 -15.69 11.96
CA MET A 412 -4.07 -14.40 12.49
C MET A 412 -5.49 -14.09 12.04
N GLY A 413 -6.20 -13.28 12.83
CA GLY A 413 -7.51 -12.78 12.48
C GLY A 413 -7.49 -11.27 12.29
N TRP A 414 -8.29 -10.78 11.36
CA TRP A 414 -8.37 -9.38 10.98
C TRP A 414 -9.75 -8.77 11.30
N SER A 415 -9.77 -7.49 11.61
CA SER A 415 -10.99 -6.69 11.52
C SER A 415 -11.27 -6.32 10.06
N GLU A 416 -12.50 -6.00 9.71
CA GLU A 416 -12.88 -5.59 8.36
C GLU A 416 -12.06 -4.38 7.90
N THR A 417 -12.04 -3.31 8.71
CA THR A 417 -11.25 -2.10 8.41
C THR A 417 -9.76 -2.44 8.26
N GLY A 418 -9.21 -3.25 9.17
CA GLY A 418 -7.79 -3.60 9.13
C GLY A 418 -7.41 -4.39 7.88
N SER A 419 -8.24 -5.34 7.46
CA SER A 419 -8.00 -6.12 6.25
C SER A 419 -8.12 -5.26 4.99
N ASP A 420 -9.16 -4.42 4.86
CA ASP A 420 -9.32 -3.52 3.71
C ASP A 420 -8.12 -2.56 3.57
N ARG A 421 -7.75 -1.89 4.67
CA ARG A 421 -6.63 -0.93 4.64
C ARG A 421 -5.28 -1.59 4.38
N MET A 422 -5.07 -2.80 4.87
CA MET A 422 -3.84 -3.55 4.60
C MET A 422 -3.77 -4.00 3.14
N CYS A 423 -4.86 -4.50 2.55
CA CYS A 423 -4.90 -4.81 1.11
C CYS A 423 -4.51 -3.58 0.28
N LYS A 424 -5.09 -2.43 0.57
CA LYS A 424 -4.83 -1.16 -0.12
C LYS A 424 -3.40 -0.67 0.05
N LEU A 425 -2.86 -0.74 1.27
CA LEU A 425 -1.46 -0.39 1.53
C LEU A 425 -0.50 -1.27 0.72
N ARG A 426 -0.76 -2.58 0.67
CA ARG A 426 0.08 -3.51 -0.09
C ARG A 426 0.02 -3.24 -1.59
N CYS A 427 -1.16 -2.96 -2.14
CA CYS A 427 -1.29 -2.53 -3.54
C CYS A 427 -0.59 -1.20 -3.79
N PHE A 428 -0.74 -0.22 -2.90
CA PHE A 428 -0.05 1.06 -2.98
C PHE A 428 1.48 0.89 -3.05
N ILE A 429 2.04 0.08 -2.15
CA ILE A 429 3.48 -0.19 -2.13
C ILE A 429 3.94 -0.94 -3.39
N ARG A 430 3.13 -1.81 -3.94
CA ARG A 430 3.43 -2.48 -5.23
C ARG A 430 3.43 -1.53 -6.42
N ASN A 431 2.56 -0.52 -6.39
CA ASN A 431 2.43 0.47 -7.46
C ASN A 431 3.53 1.53 -7.40
N TYR A 432 3.84 2.04 -6.21
CA TYR A 432 4.65 3.25 -6.05
C TYR A 432 5.96 3.05 -5.28
N GLY A 433 6.13 1.91 -4.62
CA GLY A 433 7.29 1.67 -3.76
C GLY A 433 7.07 2.09 -2.30
N ARG A 434 7.95 1.58 -1.41
CA ARG A 434 7.90 1.86 0.03
C ARG A 434 8.27 3.31 0.36
N GLU A 435 9.12 3.91 -0.44
CA GLU A 435 9.55 5.30 -0.30
C GLU A 435 8.38 6.28 -0.46
N LYS A 436 7.36 5.92 -1.24
CA LYS A 436 6.18 6.75 -1.47
C LYS A 436 5.13 6.69 -0.37
N VAL A 437 5.26 5.81 0.62
CA VAL A 437 4.33 5.74 1.76
C VAL A 437 4.32 7.04 2.55
N ILE A 438 5.41 7.80 2.56
CA ILE A 438 5.44 9.12 3.18
C ILE A 438 4.49 10.11 2.48
N ASP A 439 4.36 10.03 1.16
CA ASP A 439 3.45 10.88 0.38
C ASP A 439 1.98 10.56 0.73
N LEU A 440 1.66 9.28 0.92
CA LEU A 440 0.34 8.85 1.41
C LEU A 440 0.02 9.40 2.81
N VAL A 441 1.01 9.41 3.71
CA VAL A 441 0.87 10.00 5.05
C VAL A 441 0.64 11.51 4.97
N ASN A 442 1.42 12.22 4.14
CA ASN A 442 1.30 13.66 3.97
C ASN A 442 -0.05 14.05 3.35
N TYR A 443 -0.47 13.39 2.27
CA TYR A 443 -1.78 13.58 1.66
C TYR A 443 -2.92 13.48 2.68
N ARG A 444 -2.91 12.45 3.52
CA ARG A 444 -3.92 12.29 4.57
C ARG A 444 -3.88 13.43 5.60
N ARG A 445 -2.69 13.91 5.96
CA ARG A 445 -2.52 15.01 6.93
C ARG A 445 -3.04 16.33 6.37
N GLU A 446 -2.73 16.63 5.13
CA GLU A 446 -3.20 17.82 4.40
C GLU A 446 -4.72 17.83 4.31
N ARG A 447 -5.31 16.74 3.83
CA ARG A 447 -6.77 16.58 3.73
C ARG A 447 -7.47 16.80 5.07
N ARG A 448 -6.98 16.19 6.15
CA ARG A 448 -7.53 16.41 7.49
C ARG A 448 -7.38 17.85 7.99
N SER A 449 -6.31 18.51 7.61
CA SER A 449 -6.11 19.93 7.91
C SER A 449 -7.15 20.80 7.19
N GLU A 450 -7.41 20.51 5.91
CA GLU A 450 -8.42 21.20 5.11
C GLU A 450 -9.84 20.98 5.64
N GLU A 451 -10.22 19.74 5.97
CA GLU A 451 -11.51 19.42 6.55
C GLU A 451 -11.76 20.18 7.87
N ARG A 452 -10.73 20.38 8.69
CA ARG A 452 -10.81 21.19 9.92
C ARG A 452 -10.94 22.69 9.64
N ARG A 453 -10.32 23.20 8.56
CA ARG A 453 -10.43 24.61 8.13
C ARG A 453 -11.83 24.92 7.63
N VAL A 454 -12.47 23.98 6.93
CA VAL A 454 -13.80 24.14 6.34
C VAL A 454 -14.92 23.90 7.38
N GLY A 455 -14.59 23.44 8.61
CA GLY A 455 -15.57 23.29 9.71
C GLY A 455 -16.44 22.03 9.62
N LYS A 456 -15.94 21.01 8.94
CA LYS A 456 -16.57 19.66 8.90
C LYS A 456 -16.04 18.75 10.01
#